data_ef418039e0453fc56e12176d8e9b9315
#
_entry.id   ef418039e0453fc56e12176d8e9b9315
#
_cell.length_a   1.000
_cell.length_b   1.000
_cell.length_c   1.000
_cell.angle_alpha   90.00
_cell.angle_beta   90.00
_cell.angle_gamma   90.00
#
_symmetry.space_group_name_H-M   'P 1'
#
loop_
_entity.id
_entity.type
_entity.pdbx_description
1 polymer ?
#
loop_
_entity_poly.entity_id
_entity_poly.type
_entity_poly.pdbx_seq_one_letter_code
_entity_poly.pdbx_strand_id
1 'polypeptide(L)'
;MRWGGIGHACKFAGVVAIALILAACSRHGQPREYGLGGTDSVASPGSPQEFAVNVGDLVHFQEDSAALSGEAQGILRNQARWLNQYSQYTITIQGHADERGTREYNLALGARRAMSVRTFLAQVGVNAARTRTISYGKERPIAVCDAPSCWTQNRRAQTVLNNAAVARNY
;
A
#
# COMPACT_ATOMS: atom_id res chain seq x y z
N MET A 1 61.11 21.40 66.71
CA MET A 1 61.34 20.04 66.15
C MET A 1 60.00 19.37 65.88
N ARG A 2 59.58 19.16 64.72
CA ARG A 2 59.09 17.94 63.98
C ARG A 2 58.30 18.34 62.79
N TRP A 3 58.95 18.07 61.67
CA TRP A 3 58.36 18.03 60.36
C TRP A 3 57.55 16.73 60.19
N GLY A 4 56.48 16.75 59.40
CA GLY A 4 55.89 15.53 58.93
C GLY A 4 54.46 15.70 58.44
N GLY A 5 54.29 15.63 57.09
CA GLY A 5 53.11 14.98 56.52
C GLY A 5 52.16 15.80 55.70
N ILE A 6 52.62 16.50 54.65
CA ILE A 6 51.77 16.98 53.62
C ILE A 6 52.21 16.25 52.31
N GLY A 7 51.71 15.06 52.09
CA GLY A 7 52.14 14.28 50.88
C GLY A 7 51.18 13.27 50.32
N HIS A 8 50.06 13.04 50.96
CA HIS A 8 49.18 11.96 50.52
C HIS A 8 47.77 12.36 50.01
N ALA A 9 47.37 13.64 50.23
CA ALA A 9 46.05 14.14 49.86
C ALA A 9 45.87 14.42 48.32
N CYS A 10 46.95 14.73 47.60
CA CYS A 10 46.85 15.06 46.15
C CYS A 10 46.80 13.88 45.22
N LYS A 11 47.20 12.67 45.67
CA LYS A 11 47.21 11.50 44.76
C LYS A 11 45.83 10.86 44.58
N PHE A 12 44.94 10.99 45.54
CA PHE A 12 43.59 10.44 45.46
C PHE A 12 42.63 11.36 44.69
N ALA A 13 42.82 12.66 44.67
CA ALA A 13 42.01 13.61 43.94
C ALA A 13 42.13 13.41 42.40
N GLY A 14 43.35 13.08 41.93
CA GLY A 14 43.59 12.85 40.50
C GLY A 14 42.93 11.59 39.97
N VAL A 15 42.88 10.51 40.75
CA VAL A 15 42.29 9.23 40.35
C VAL A 15 40.76 9.31 40.25
N VAL A 16 40.13 10.03 41.21
CA VAL A 16 38.67 10.23 41.20
C VAL A 16 38.23 11.12 40.03
N ALA A 17 39.01 12.15 39.69
CA ALA A 17 38.71 13.01 38.54
C ALA A 17 38.80 12.29 37.21
N ILE A 18 39.75 11.38 37.02
CA ILE A 18 39.91 10.57 35.82
C ILE A 18 38.76 9.54 35.68
N ALA A 19 38.31 8.93 36.81
CA ALA A 19 37.19 8.00 36.80
C ALA A 19 35.85 8.67 36.42
N LEU A 20 35.64 9.93 36.80
CA LEU A 20 34.44 10.69 36.44
C LEU A 20 34.39 11.11 34.97
N ILE A 21 35.54 11.33 34.32
CA ILE A 21 35.61 11.66 32.88
C ILE A 21 35.34 10.45 32.01
N LEU A 22 35.67 9.24 32.41
CA LEU A 22 35.39 8.01 31.69
C LEU A 22 33.91 7.58 31.74
N ALA A 23 33.16 8.03 32.74
CA ALA A 23 31.72 7.74 32.83
C ALA A 23 30.84 8.61 31.89
N ALA A 24 31.37 9.73 31.37
CA ALA A 24 30.62 10.63 30.50
C ALA A 24 30.61 10.23 29.03
N CYS A 25 31.41 9.25 28.59
CA CYS A 25 31.53 8.84 27.20
C CYS A 25 30.70 7.60 26.83
N SER A 26 29.93 7.01 27.74
CA SER A 26 29.04 5.87 27.43
C SER A 26 27.58 6.27 27.24
N ARG A 27 27.33 7.41 26.59
CA ARG A 27 26.08 7.54 25.86
C ARG A 27 26.22 6.75 24.55
N HIS A 28 26.25 5.46 24.70
CA HIS A 28 26.00 4.55 23.60
C HIS A 28 24.61 4.91 23.02
N GLY A 29 24.61 5.43 21.81
CA GLY A 29 23.42 5.37 21.01
C GLY A 29 22.94 3.93 21.05
N GLN A 30 21.73 3.71 21.54
CA GLN A 30 21.09 2.41 21.44
C GLN A 30 21.23 1.96 19.97
N PRO A 31 21.76 0.77 19.72
CA PRO A 31 21.61 0.19 18.40
C PRO A 31 20.12 0.25 18.11
N ARG A 32 19.73 0.93 17.04
CA ARG A 32 18.42 0.68 16.45
C ARG A 32 18.43 -0.79 16.15
N GLU A 33 17.81 -1.56 17.01
CA GLU A 33 17.42 -2.90 16.70
C GLU A 33 16.61 -2.79 15.40
N TYR A 34 17.26 -3.10 14.29
CA TYR A 34 16.55 -3.53 13.11
C TYR A 34 15.90 -4.84 13.52
N GLY A 35 14.80 -4.70 14.22
CA GLY A 35 13.90 -5.79 14.43
C GLY A 35 13.51 -6.32 13.07
N LEU A 36 14.09 -7.46 12.72
CA LEU A 36 13.47 -8.47 11.88
C LEU A 36 12.22 -8.98 12.65
N GLY A 37 11.42 -8.03 13.13
CA GLY A 37 10.05 -8.24 13.48
C GLY A 37 9.31 -8.37 12.15
N GLY A 38 9.24 -9.57 11.60
CA GLY A 38 8.08 -10.00 10.87
C GLY A 38 6.88 -9.86 11.80
N THR A 39 6.43 -8.66 12.04
CA THR A 39 5.04 -8.44 12.35
C THR A 39 4.36 -8.80 11.03
N ASP A 40 3.72 -9.98 10.96
CA ASP A 40 2.53 -10.14 10.18
C ASP A 40 1.68 -8.92 10.54
N SER A 41 1.79 -7.87 9.75
CA SER A 41 1.00 -6.67 9.93
C SER A 41 -0.40 -7.06 9.47
N VAL A 42 -1.14 -7.66 10.39
CA VAL A 42 -2.57 -7.90 10.20
C VAL A 42 -3.13 -6.52 9.84
N ALA A 43 -3.53 -6.38 8.59
CA ALA A 43 -4.04 -5.10 8.11
C ALA A 43 -5.20 -4.67 9.00
N SER A 44 -5.12 -3.48 9.57
CA SER A 44 -6.15 -2.98 10.49
C SER A 44 -7.52 -2.98 9.82
N PRO A 45 -8.58 -3.45 10.49
CA PRO A 45 -9.93 -3.45 9.93
C PRO A 45 -10.35 -2.08 9.40
N GLY A 46 -10.89 -2.05 8.18
CA GLY A 46 -11.30 -0.81 7.51
C GLY A 46 -10.15 -0.01 6.87
N SER A 47 -8.92 -0.55 6.86
CA SER A 47 -7.79 0.11 6.21
C SER A 47 -7.73 -0.20 4.70
N PRO A 48 -7.13 0.71 3.89
CA PRO A 48 -6.85 0.41 2.48
C PRO A 48 -5.97 -0.82 2.28
N GLN A 49 -5.10 -1.12 3.25
CA GLN A 49 -4.25 -2.29 3.22
C GLN A 49 -5.06 -3.58 3.41
N GLU A 50 -6.04 -3.60 4.33
CA GLU A 50 -6.96 -4.72 4.47
C GLU A 50 -7.74 -4.96 3.17
N PHE A 51 -8.24 -3.90 2.55
CA PHE A 51 -8.95 -4.01 1.28
C PHE A 51 -8.09 -4.64 0.19
N ALA A 52 -6.85 -4.19 0.02
CA ALA A 52 -5.96 -4.70 -1.01
C ALA A 52 -5.53 -6.16 -0.76
N VAL A 53 -5.21 -6.52 0.49
CA VAL A 53 -4.63 -7.84 0.83
C VAL A 53 -5.69 -8.90 1.08
N ASN A 54 -6.74 -8.57 1.85
CA ASN A 54 -7.72 -9.56 2.32
C ASN A 54 -8.97 -9.63 1.44
N VAL A 55 -9.36 -8.51 0.81
CA VAL A 55 -10.55 -8.45 -0.05
C VAL A 55 -10.18 -8.66 -1.52
N GLY A 56 -9.01 -8.13 -1.93
CA GLY A 56 -8.53 -8.11 -3.30
C GLY A 56 -9.09 -6.91 -4.08
N ASP A 57 -8.22 -6.06 -4.56
CA ASP A 57 -8.55 -4.84 -5.30
C ASP A 57 -8.52 -5.01 -6.83
N LEU A 58 -8.09 -6.18 -7.31
CA LEU A 58 -7.89 -6.49 -8.72
C LEU A 58 -8.89 -7.53 -9.23
N VAL A 59 -9.35 -7.34 -10.46
CA VAL A 59 -10.03 -8.37 -11.26
C VAL A 59 -9.40 -8.43 -12.66
N HIS A 60 -9.27 -9.64 -13.21
CA HIS A 60 -8.63 -9.89 -14.49
C HIS A 60 -9.67 -10.19 -15.58
N PHE A 61 -9.24 -9.97 -16.82
CA PHE A 61 -10.07 -10.16 -18.00
C PHE A 61 -9.40 -11.06 -19.03
N GLN A 62 -10.23 -11.72 -19.82
CA GLN A 62 -9.77 -12.42 -21.00
C GLN A 62 -9.28 -11.43 -22.08
N GLU A 63 -8.54 -11.96 -23.04
CA GLU A 63 -8.09 -11.20 -24.20
C GLU A 63 -9.28 -10.54 -24.91
N ASP A 64 -9.12 -9.29 -25.27
CA ASP A 64 -10.11 -8.48 -25.99
C ASP A 64 -11.53 -8.48 -25.38
N SER A 65 -11.63 -8.74 -24.09
CA SER A 65 -12.91 -8.85 -23.39
C SER A 65 -13.00 -7.87 -22.19
N ALA A 66 -14.21 -7.39 -21.96
CA ALA A 66 -14.63 -6.68 -20.76
C ALA A 66 -15.68 -7.47 -19.95
N ALA A 67 -15.92 -8.74 -20.31
CA ALA A 67 -16.83 -9.60 -19.57
C ALA A 67 -16.21 -10.06 -18.24
N LEU A 68 -17.00 -10.03 -17.17
CA LEU A 68 -16.58 -10.48 -15.84
C LEU A 68 -16.76 -12.00 -15.73
N SER A 69 -15.68 -12.71 -15.45
CA SER A 69 -15.70 -14.12 -15.11
C SER A 69 -16.43 -14.38 -13.78
N GLY A 70 -16.81 -15.63 -13.50
CA GLY A 70 -17.39 -16.01 -12.21
C GLY A 70 -16.47 -15.70 -11.02
N GLU A 71 -15.15 -15.89 -11.20
CA GLU A 71 -14.13 -15.53 -10.22
C GLU A 71 -14.09 -14.00 -9.96
N ALA A 72 -14.03 -13.21 -11.04
CA ALA A 72 -14.07 -11.75 -10.94
C ALA A 72 -15.33 -11.26 -10.21
N GLN A 73 -16.50 -11.84 -10.52
CA GLN A 73 -17.75 -11.53 -9.83
C GLN A 73 -17.69 -11.91 -8.34
N GLY A 74 -17.03 -13.01 -7.98
CA GLY A 74 -16.80 -13.41 -6.58
C GLY A 74 -15.99 -12.36 -5.82
N ILE A 75 -14.86 -11.91 -6.39
CA ILE A 75 -14.03 -10.85 -5.82
C ILE A 75 -14.84 -9.56 -5.65
N LEU A 76 -15.58 -9.16 -6.69
CA LEU A 76 -16.38 -7.93 -6.64
C LEU A 76 -17.52 -7.97 -5.61
N ARG A 77 -18.12 -9.15 -5.34
CA ARG A 77 -19.07 -9.29 -4.23
C ARG A 77 -18.40 -9.07 -2.86
N ASN A 78 -17.16 -9.56 -2.70
CA ASN A 78 -16.39 -9.30 -1.47
C ASN A 78 -16.06 -7.81 -1.33
N GLN A 79 -15.61 -7.17 -2.42
CA GLN A 79 -15.40 -5.72 -2.45
C GLN A 79 -16.67 -4.95 -2.09
N ALA A 80 -17.82 -5.33 -2.64
CA ALA A 80 -19.09 -4.67 -2.35
C ALA A 80 -19.48 -4.77 -0.88
N ARG A 81 -19.31 -5.94 -0.25
CA ARG A 81 -19.57 -6.12 1.19
C ARG A 81 -18.71 -5.19 2.03
N TRP A 82 -17.41 -5.16 1.75
CA TRP A 82 -16.46 -4.31 2.45
C TRP A 82 -16.75 -2.81 2.23
N LEU A 83 -17.01 -2.38 0.99
CA LEU A 83 -17.33 -1.00 0.64
C LEU A 83 -18.65 -0.51 1.27
N ASN A 84 -19.61 -1.38 1.50
CA ASN A 84 -20.86 -1.06 2.19
C ASN A 84 -20.66 -0.96 3.70
N GLN A 85 -19.78 -1.78 4.27
CA GLN A 85 -19.38 -1.70 5.67
C GLN A 85 -18.59 -0.41 5.97
N TYR A 86 -17.69 -0.03 5.07
CA TYR A 86 -16.83 1.16 5.20
C TYR A 86 -17.27 2.25 4.20
N SER A 87 -18.43 2.81 4.46
CA SER A 87 -19.11 3.74 3.55
C SER A 87 -18.43 5.10 3.36
N GLN A 88 -17.44 5.44 4.20
CA GLN A 88 -16.63 6.67 4.10
C GLN A 88 -15.73 6.73 2.85
N TYR A 89 -15.43 5.61 2.22
CA TYR A 89 -14.60 5.60 1.03
C TYR A 89 -15.40 5.89 -0.23
N THR A 90 -14.86 6.75 -1.08
CA THR A 90 -15.19 6.77 -2.51
C THR A 90 -14.18 5.91 -3.26
N ILE A 91 -14.50 5.46 -4.45
CA ILE A 91 -13.62 4.57 -5.24
C ILE A 91 -13.41 5.10 -6.64
N THR A 92 -12.22 4.81 -7.18
CA THR A 92 -11.91 4.97 -8.59
C THR A 92 -11.57 3.60 -9.16
N ILE A 93 -12.33 3.17 -10.17
CA ILE A 93 -12.07 1.93 -10.89
C ILE A 93 -11.19 2.26 -12.09
N GLN A 94 -9.98 1.72 -12.10
CA GLN A 94 -8.98 1.91 -13.14
C GLN A 94 -8.99 0.72 -14.09
N GLY A 95 -9.26 0.95 -15.37
CA GLY A 95 -9.25 -0.10 -16.38
C GLY A 95 -7.96 -0.11 -17.18
N HIS A 96 -7.43 -1.31 -17.42
CA HIS A 96 -6.16 -1.54 -18.10
C HIS A 96 -6.28 -2.60 -19.18
N ALA A 97 -5.35 -2.54 -20.13
CA ALA A 97 -5.19 -3.51 -21.22
C ALA A 97 -3.72 -3.97 -21.29
N ASP A 98 -3.47 -5.05 -22.01
CA ASP A 98 -2.11 -5.45 -22.38
C ASP A 98 -1.54 -4.52 -23.46
N GLU A 99 -0.26 -4.67 -23.80
CA GLU A 99 0.46 -3.79 -24.74
C GLU A 99 0.06 -3.94 -26.21
N ARG A 100 -0.62 -5.02 -26.59
CA ARG A 100 -0.98 -5.31 -28.00
C ARG A 100 -2.09 -4.39 -28.51
N GLY A 101 -2.01 -4.04 -29.80
CA GLY A 101 -2.97 -3.14 -30.44
C GLY A 101 -2.65 -1.65 -30.26
N THR A 102 -3.53 -0.80 -30.82
CA THR A 102 -3.33 0.65 -30.77
C THR A 102 -3.62 1.24 -29.40
N ARG A 103 -3.12 2.44 -29.16
CA ARG A 103 -3.33 3.18 -27.92
C ARG A 103 -4.82 3.48 -27.72
N GLU A 104 -5.48 3.96 -28.77
CA GLU A 104 -6.89 4.37 -28.77
C GLU A 104 -7.80 3.17 -28.47
N TYR A 105 -7.53 2.04 -29.13
CA TYR A 105 -8.24 0.80 -28.89
C TYR A 105 -8.15 0.34 -27.44
N ASN A 106 -6.93 0.32 -26.90
CA ASN A 106 -6.70 -0.13 -25.53
C ASN A 106 -7.27 0.84 -24.49
N LEU A 107 -7.29 2.14 -24.78
CA LEU A 107 -7.95 3.12 -23.93
C LEU A 107 -9.46 2.85 -23.88
N ALA A 108 -10.09 2.58 -25.02
CA ALA A 108 -11.51 2.21 -25.09
C ALA A 108 -11.79 0.87 -24.40
N LEU A 109 -10.92 -0.15 -24.57
CA LEU A 109 -11.07 -1.46 -23.91
C LEU A 109 -10.96 -1.32 -22.38
N GLY A 110 -9.96 -0.58 -21.88
CA GLY A 110 -9.83 -0.28 -20.45
C GLY A 110 -11.06 0.44 -19.90
N ALA A 111 -11.63 1.39 -20.63
CA ALA A 111 -12.86 2.07 -20.23
C ALA A 111 -14.05 1.10 -20.12
N ARG A 112 -14.23 0.20 -21.09
CA ARG A 112 -15.27 -0.85 -21.02
C ARG A 112 -15.08 -1.77 -19.82
N ARG A 113 -13.85 -2.18 -19.50
CA ARG A 113 -13.53 -3.00 -18.31
C ARG A 113 -13.87 -2.30 -17.02
N ALA A 114 -13.46 -1.03 -16.87
CA ALA A 114 -13.80 -0.22 -15.69
C ALA A 114 -15.32 -0.04 -15.54
N MET A 115 -16.04 0.15 -16.65
CA MET A 115 -17.49 0.28 -16.65
C MET A 115 -18.19 -1.03 -16.27
N SER A 116 -17.72 -2.19 -16.75
CA SER A 116 -18.27 -3.49 -16.34
C SER A 116 -18.18 -3.71 -14.84
N VAL A 117 -17.03 -3.38 -14.24
CA VAL A 117 -16.83 -3.45 -12.77
C VAL A 117 -17.77 -2.49 -12.05
N ARG A 118 -17.85 -1.22 -12.49
CA ARG A 118 -18.76 -0.23 -11.90
C ARG A 118 -20.21 -0.69 -11.92
N THR A 119 -20.65 -1.18 -13.07
CA THR A 119 -22.02 -1.66 -13.25
C THR A 119 -22.32 -2.82 -12.32
N PHE A 120 -21.42 -3.79 -12.23
CA PHE A 120 -21.57 -4.94 -11.33
C PHE A 120 -21.61 -4.51 -9.85
N LEU A 121 -20.68 -3.65 -9.41
CA LEU A 121 -20.68 -3.15 -8.04
C LEU A 121 -21.99 -2.41 -7.69
N ALA A 122 -22.55 -1.63 -8.63
CA ALA A 122 -23.83 -0.97 -8.44
C ALA A 122 -24.99 -1.99 -8.32
N GLN A 123 -24.99 -3.06 -9.13
CA GLN A 123 -25.98 -4.13 -9.07
C GLN A 123 -25.95 -4.88 -7.73
N VAL A 124 -24.77 -4.99 -7.11
CA VAL A 124 -24.61 -5.65 -5.80
C VAL A 124 -24.63 -4.68 -4.61
N GLY A 125 -25.13 -3.45 -4.84
CA GLY A 125 -25.51 -2.52 -3.77
C GLY A 125 -24.48 -1.43 -3.42
N VAL A 126 -23.39 -1.27 -4.18
CA VAL A 126 -22.47 -0.15 -3.98
C VAL A 126 -23.06 1.12 -4.63
N ASN A 127 -23.18 2.21 -3.86
CA ASN A 127 -23.72 3.46 -4.38
C ASN A 127 -22.87 4.00 -5.55
N ALA A 128 -23.49 4.11 -6.71
CA ALA A 128 -22.84 4.58 -7.94
C ALA A 128 -22.27 6.02 -7.84
N ALA A 129 -22.83 6.86 -6.96
CA ALA A 129 -22.32 8.22 -6.72
C ALA A 129 -20.93 8.24 -6.06
N ARG A 130 -20.54 7.14 -5.40
CA ARG A 130 -19.21 6.96 -4.79
C ARG A 130 -18.19 6.38 -5.75
N THR A 131 -18.57 6.06 -6.98
CA THR A 131 -17.76 5.30 -7.93
C THR A 131 -17.42 6.15 -9.14
N ARG A 132 -16.13 6.33 -9.42
CA ARG A 132 -15.61 6.92 -10.65
C ARG A 132 -14.88 5.86 -11.46
N THR A 133 -14.78 6.06 -12.77
CA THR A 133 -14.02 5.20 -13.68
C THR A 133 -12.98 6.01 -14.42
N ILE A 134 -11.82 5.40 -14.66
CA ILE A 134 -10.77 5.93 -15.51
C ILE A 134 -10.15 4.78 -16.31
N SER A 135 -9.74 5.04 -17.54
CA SER A 135 -8.96 4.11 -18.34
C SER A 135 -7.53 4.61 -18.49
N TYR A 136 -6.61 3.72 -18.27
CA TYR A 136 -5.20 3.92 -18.61
C TYR A 136 -4.80 3.11 -19.86
N GLY A 137 -5.74 2.33 -20.44
CA GLY A 137 -5.42 1.48 -21.57
C GLY A 137 -4.16 0.64 -21.27
N LYS A 138 -3.17 0.70 -22.14
CA LYS A 138 -1.89 0.02 -22.01
C LYS A 138 -0.77 0.86 -21.37
N GLU A 139 -1.05 2.10 -20.96
CA GLU A 139 -0.04 3.08 -20.53
C GLU A 139 0.52 2.83 -19.12
N ARG A 140 -0.11 1.95 -18.33
CA ARG A 140 0.32 1.62 -16.96
C ARG A 140 0.41 0.11 -16.74
N PRO A 141 1.37 -0.58 -17.39
CA PRO A 141 1.59 -2.00 -17.18
C PRO A 141 2.11 -2.27 -15.77
N ILE A 142 1.75 -3.41 -15.18
CA ILE A 142 2.35 -3.95 -13.96
C ILE A 142 3.37 -5.04 -14.24
N ALA A 143 3.29 -5.63 -15.42
CA ALA A 143 4.26 -6.61 -15.91
C ALA A 143 4.73 -6.18 -17.30
N VAL A 144 6.06 -6.12 -17.47
CA VAL A 144 6.69 -5.64 -18.70
C VAL A 144 7.50 -6.79 -19.32
N CYS A 145 6.87 -7.53 -20.22
CA CYS A 145 7.50 -8.54 -21.07
C CYS A 145 6.56 -8.86 -22.24
N ASP A 146 7.11 -9.31 -23.34
CA ASP A 146 6.35 -9.75 -24.50
C ASP A 146 6.00 -11.25 -24.38
N ALA A 147 5.12 -11.56 -23.41
CA ALA A 147 4.70 -12.92 -23.14
C ALA A 147 3.28 -12.98 -22.54
N PRO A 148 2.53 -14.08 -22.74
CA PRO A 148 1.19 -14.28 -22.20
C PRO A 148 1.11 -14.09 -20.68
N SER A 149 2.17 -14.41 -19.93
CA SER A 149 2.25 -14.24 -18.48
C SER A 149 2.16 -12.76 -18.06
N CYS A 150 2.80 -11.84 -18.81
CA CYS A 150 2.69 -10.41 -18.57
C CYS A 150 1.34 -9.86 -19.06
N TRP A 151 0.89 -10.26 -20.24
CA TRP A 151 -0.38 -9.80 -20.79
C TRP A 151 -1.56 -10.10 -19.88
N THR A 152 -1.58 -11.30 -19.29
CA THR A 152 -2.64 -11.72 -18.36
C THR A 152 -2.69 -10.82 -17.11
N GLN A 153 -1.56 -10.42 -16.57
CA GLN A 153 -1.50 -9.50 -15.43
C GLN A 153 -1.96 -8.09 -15.82
N ASN A 154 -1.63 -7.64 -17.02
CA ASN A 154 -1.98 -6.30 -17.50
C ASN A 154 -3.48 -6.16 -17.84
N ARG A 155 -4.16 -7.24 -18.25
CA ARG A 155 -5.60 -7.26 -18.52
C ARG A 155 -6.40 -7.26 -17.22
N ARG A 156 -6.54 -6.11 -16.60
CA ARG A 156 -7.16 -5.98 -15.28
C ARG A 156 -8.04 -4.72 -15.12
N ALA A 157 -8.87 -4.74 -14.11
CA ALA A 157 -9.37 -3.51 -13.50
C ALA A 157 -9.00 -3.50 -12.02
N GLN A 158 -8.64 -2.32 -11.52
CA GLN A 158 -8.25 -2.10 -10.13
C GLN A 158 -9.23 -1.14 -9.46
N THR A 159 -9.71 -1.53 -8.28
CA THR A 159 -10.56 -0.69 -7.42
C THR A 159 -9.67 0.05 -6.42
N VAL A 160 -9.50 1.36 -6.62
CA VAL A 160 -8.68 2.21 -5.76
C VAL A 160 -9.57 2.97 -4.79
N LEU A 161 -9.28 2.85 -3.50
CA LEU A 161 -9.96 3.59 -2.45
C LEU A 161 -9.47 5.04 -2.42
N ASN A 162 -10.40 6.00 -2.39
CA ASN A 162 -10.09 7.40 -2.18
C ASN A 162 -10.58 7.81 -0.78
N ASN A 163 -9.74 8.45 0.01
CA ASN A 163 -10.15 9.03 1.28
C ASN A 163 -11.08 10.24 1.01
N ALA A 164 -12.17 10.33 1.74
CA ALA A 164 -13.13 11.43 1.62
C ALA A 164 -12.51 12.82 1.81
N ALA A 165 -11.35 12.92 2.48
CA ALA A 165 -10.60 14.15 2.66
C ALA A 165 -9.92 14.65 1.36
N VAL A 166 -9.55 13.77 0.43
CA VAL A 166 -8.87 14.12 -0.83
C VAL A 166 -9.87 14.50 -1.93
N ALA A 167 -11.09 14.00 -1.87
CA ALA A 167 -12.10 14.19 -2.92
C ALA A 167 -12.69 15.62 -2.98
N ARG A 168 -12.39 16.49 -2.02
CA ARG A 168 -12.93 17.88 -1.95
C ARG A 168 -12.06 18.93 -2.63
N ASN A 169 -10.89 18.57 -3.13
CA ASN A 169 -9.91 19.51 -3.68
C ASN A 169 -9.72 19.38 -5.19
N TYR A 170 -10.69 18.80 -5.92
CA TYR A 170 -10.69 18.73 -7.40
C TYR A 170 -12.05 19.17 -7.94
#